data_aa39973ff1dafa6df40ef680e4d62cf1
#
_entry.id   aa39973ff1dafa6df40ef680e4d62cf1
#
_cell.length_a   1.000
_cell.length_b   1.000
_cell.length_c   1.000
_cell.angle_alpha   90.00
_cell.angle_beta   90.00
_cell.angle_gamma   90.00
#
_symmetry.space_group_name_H-M   'P 1'
#
loop_
_entity.id
_entity.type
_entity.pdbx_description
1 polymer ?
#
loop_
_entity_poly.entity_id
_entity_poly.type
_entity_poly.pdbx_seq_one_letter_code
_entity_poly.pdbx_strand_id
1 'polypeptide(L)'
;MYPDELTKPMIEELTSVGFTELKDAETVVSELHEESGKCLVLINSVCGCAAGAARPGVKHSLTISEKKPDKLFTVFAGVDFDAVNKIREMCLPYPPSSPAIALFDNGALIHFVERHHIEGRNATMISEHLKNVYEEYCS
;
A
#
# COMPACT_ATOMS: atom_id res chain seq x y z
N MET A 1 10.98 -0.01 17.18
CA MET A 1 9.86 -0.95 16.94
C MET A 1 8.66 -0.52 17.78
N TYR A 2 7.46 -0.63 17.22
CA TYR A 2 6.24 -0.26 17.91
C TYR A 2 5.62 -1.46 18.63
N PRO A 3 4.95 -1.26 19.77
CA PRO A 3 4.27 -2.38 20.44
C PRO A 3 3.10 -2.90 19.61
N ASP A 4 2.85 -4.20 19.70
CA ASP A 4 1.78 -4.87 18.94
C ASP A 4 0.39 -4.27 19.24
N GLU A 5 0.14 -3.89 20.49
CA GLU A 5 -1.16 -3.29 20.87
C GLU A 5 -1.44 -2.00 20.11
N LEU A 6 -0.40 -1.27 19.74
CA LEU A 6 -0.54 -0.03 18.98
C LEU A 6 -0.81 -0.31 17.51
N THR A 7 -0.05 -1.21 16.90
CA THR A 7 -0.07 -1.42 15.46
C THR A 7 -1.14 -2.40 14.98
N LYS A 8 -1.53 -3.35 15.82
CA LYS A 8 -2.51 -4.36 15.45
C LYS A 8 -3.83 -3.80 14.91
N PRO A 9 -4.49 -2.83 15.57
CA PRO A 9 -5.71 -2.25 15.01
C PRO A 9 -5.48 -1.56 13.67
N MET A 10 -4.31 -0.96 13.46
CA MET A 10 -3.96 -0.27 12.21
C MET A 10 -3.77 -1.26 11.07
N ILE A 11 -3.27 -2.45 11.38
CA ILE A 11 -3.11 -3.53 10.41
C ILE A 11 -4.48 -4.14 10.10
N GLU A 12 -5.29 -4.40 11.14
CA GLU A 12 -6.62 -4.99 10.99
C GLU A 12 -7.56 -4.10 10.17
N GLU A 13 -7.36 -2.80 10.20
CA GLU A 13 -8.13 -1.87 9.38
C GLU A 13 -8.02 -2.25 7.89
N LEU A 14 -6.86 -2.76 7.48
CA LEU A 14 -6.61 -3.16 6.10
C LEU A 14 -6.92 -4.65 5.87
N THR A 15 -6.50 -5.52 6.78
CA THR A 15 -6.73 -6.97 6.59
C THR A 15 -8.21 -7.30 6.61
N SER A 16 -9.03 -6.53 7.33
CA SER A 16 -10.48 -6.73 7.35
C SER A 16 -11.15 -6.44 6.02
N VAL A 17 -10.48 -5.73 5.11
CA VAL A 17 -11.02 -5.41 3.78
C VAL A 17 -10.25 -6.12 2.66
N GLY A 18 -9.51 -7.15 2.99
CA GLY A 18 -8.90 -8.03 1.99
C GLY A 18 -7.40 -7.87 1.75
N PHE A 19 -6.74 -7.01 2.52
CA PHE A 19 -5.28 -6.90 2.42
C PHE A 19 -4.60 -8.06 3.11
N THR A 20 -3.49 -8.52 2.54
CA THR A 20 -2.64 -9.55 3.13
C THR A 20 -1.35 -8.89 3.61
N GLU A 21 -0.96 -9.18 4.87
CA GLU A 21 0.31 -8.69 5.40
C GLU A 21 1.47 -9.44 4.80
N LEU A 22 2.52 -8.72 4.43
CA LEU A 22 3.81 -9.31 4.04
C LEU A 22 4.81 -8.97 5.14
N LYS A 23 5.31 -9.97 5.84
CA LYS A 23 6.13 -9.77 7.04
C LYS A 23 7.63 -9.91 6.83
N ASP A 24 8.05 -10.50 5.72
CA ASP A 24 9.47 -10.71 5.42
C ASP A 24 9.75 -10.54 3.93
N ALA A 25 11.03 -10.48 3.59
CA ALA A 25 11.47 -10.29 2.22
C ALA A 25 11.12 -11.46 1.31
N GLU A 26 11.16 -12.69 1.84
CA GLU A 26 10.81 -13.90 1.07
C GLU A 26 9.37 -13.86 0.60
N THR A 27 8.46 -13.47 1.49
CA THR A 27 7.04 -13.36 1.14
C THR A 27 6.80 -12.28 0.10
N VAL A 28 7.51 -11.15 0.21
CA VAL A 28 7.43 -10.09 -0.80
C VAL A 28 7.84 -10.64 -2.17
N VAL A 29 8.96 -11.33 -2.25
CA VAL A 29 9.46 -11.89 -3.50
C VAL A 29 8.50 -12.94 -4.06
N SER A 30 7.96 -13.80 -3.20
CA SER A 30 7.05 -14.86 -3.67
C SER A 30 5.71 -14.34 -4.15
N GLU A 31 5.24 -13.20 -3.60
CA GLU A 31 3.95 -12.63 -3.97
C GLU A 31 4.04 -11.63 -5.12
N LEU A 32 5.14 -10.89 -5.24
CA LEU A 32 5.34 -9.87 -6.27
C LEU A 32 6.34 -10.37 -7.31
N HIS A 33 5.85 -11.17 -8.25
CA HIS A 33 6.68 -11.82 -9.27
C HIS A 33 6.12 -11.56 -10.68
N GLU A 34 6.79 -12.11 -11.69
CA GLU A 34 6.50 -11.85 -13.11
C GLU A 34 5.09 -12.27 -13.56
N GLU A 35 4.39 -13.08 -12.78
CA GLU A 35 3.06 -13.55 -13.12
C GLU A 35 2.02 -13.16 -12.06
N SER A 36 2.35 -12.20 -11.20
CA SER A 36 1.47 -11.85 -10.06
C SER A 36 0.29 -10.93 -10.41
N GLY A 37 0.31 -10.31 -11.59
CA GLY A 37 -0.74 -9.39 -11.99
C GLY A 37 -0.59 -8.01 -11.34
N LYS A 38 -1.71 -7.30 -11.23
CA LYS A 38 -1.73 -5.97 -10.61
C LYS A 38 -1.82 -6.12 -9.09
N CYS A 39 -0.78 -5.70 -8.40
CA CYS A 39 -0.70 -5.80 -6.94
C CYS A 39 -0.57 -4.41 -6.32
N LEU A 40 -1.51 -4.06 -5.44
CA LEU A 40 -1.44 -2.83 -4.69
C LEU A 40 -0.76 -3.10 -3.35
N VAL A 41 0.23 -2.29 -3.00
CA VAL A 41 0.93 -2.40 -1.73
C VAL A 41 0.81 -1.09 -0.97
N LEU A 42 0.22 -1.12 0.22
CA LEU A 42 0.21 0.03 1.11
C LEU A 42 1.32 -0.15 2.15
N ILE A 43 2.29 0.76 2.12
CA ILE A 43 3.28 0.86 3.19
C ILE A 43 2.62 1.64 4.31
N ASN A 44 2.16 0.94 5.33
CA ASN A 44 1.41 1.50 6.45
C ASN A 44 2.32 2.19 7.47
N SER A 45 1.75 3.02 8.31
CA SER A 45 2.51 3.81 9.26
C SER A 45 1.63 4.21 10.45
N VAL A 46 2.25 4.57 11.57
CA VAL A 46 1.54 5.07 12.75
C VAL A 46 1.18 6.56 12.63
N CYS A 47 1.66 7.27 11.61
CA CYS A 47 1.46 8.71 11.53
C CYS A 47 0.01 9.10 11.24
N GLY A 48 -0.35 10.36 11.57
CA GLY A 48 -1.70 10.88 11.38
C GLY A 48 -2.16 10.86 9.93
N CYS A 49 -1.26 11.05 8.95
CA CYS A 49 -1.62 11.01 7.55
C CYS A 49 -1.97 9.59 7.08
N ALA A 50 -1.44 8.56 7.72
CA ALA A 50 -1.86 7.18 7.46
C ALA A 50 -3.28 6.95 8.00
N ALA A 51 -3.55 7.38 9.22
CA ALA A 51 -4.85 7.20 9.86
C ALA A 51 -5.96 8.03 9.20
N GLY A 52 -5.65 9.27 8.82
CA GLY A 52 -6.65 10.22 8.32
C GLY A 52 -6.82 10.24 6.82
N ALA A 53 -5.85 9.75 6.06
CA ALA A 53 -5.88 9.83 4.59
C ALA A 53 -5.54 8.51 3.91
N ALA A 54 -4.36 7.94 4.18
CA ALA A 54 -3.90 6.77 3.42
C ALA A 54 -4.79 5.54 3.60
N ARG A 55 -4.98 5.08 4.84
CA ARG A 55 -5.79 3.89 5.08
C ARG A 55 -7.25 4.05 4.66
N PRO A 56 -7.96 5.10 5.13
CA PRO A 56 -9.36 5.27 4.71
C PRO A 56 -9.49 5.57 3.21
N GLY A 57 -8.53 6.28 2.62
CA GLY A 57 -8.54 6.57 1.18
C GLY A 57 -8.40 5.32 0.34
N VAL A 58 -7.46 4.45 0.69
CA VAL A 58 -7.26 3.17 -0.02
C VAL A 58 -8.51 2.30 0.13
N LYS A 59 -9.03 2.16 1.34
CA LYS A 59 -10.25 1.37 1.59
C LYS A 59 -11.42 1.87 0.74
N HIS A 60 -11.64 3.18 0.74
CA HIS A 60 -12.74 3.78 0.00
C HIS A 60 -12.56 3.61 -1.51
N SER A 61 -11.33 3.71 -2.02
CA SER A 61 -11.04 3.54 -3.45
C SER A 61 -11.51 2.19 -3.98
N LEU A 62 -11.42 1.16 -3.16
CA LEU A 62 -11.83 -0.20 -3.53
C LEU A 62 -13.35 -0.36 -3.59
N THR A 63 -14.11 0.56 -3.01
CA THR A 63 -15.57 0.52 -3.06
C THR A 63 -16.15 1.35 -4.20
N ILE A 64 -15.43 2.38 -4.66
CA ILE A 64 -15.93 3.30 -5.70
C ILE A 64 -15.43 2.98 -7.11
N SER A 65 -14.40 2.14 -7.23
CA SER A 65 -13.84 1.78 -8.53
C SER A 65 -14.40 0.46 -9.03
N GLU A 66 -14.77 0.42 -10.32
CA GLU A 66 -15.19 -0.82 -10.97
C GLU A 66 -13.99 -1.70 -11.29
N LYS A 67 -12.86 -1.08 -11.64
CA LYS A 67 -11.60 -1.77 -11.89
C LYS A 67 -10.77 -1.76 -10.62
N LYS A 68 -10.15 -2.88 -10.31
CA LYS A 68 -9.41 -3.06 -9.06
C LYS A 68 -8.12 -3.83 -9.29
N PRO A 69 -7.11 -3.66 -8.40
CA PRO A 69 -5.95 -4.52 -8.42
C PRO A 69 -6.34 -5.98 -8.20
N ASP A 70 -5.56 -6.91 -8.73
CA ASP A 70 -5.80 -8.33 -8.54
C ASP A 70 -5.53 -8.80 -7.12
N LYS A 71 -4.53 -8.18 -6.47
CA LYS A 71 -4.13 -8.53 -5.11
C LYS A 71 -3.84 -7.27 -4.30
N LEU A 72 -4.06 -7.36 -2.99
CA LEU A 72 -3.87 -6.27 -2.05
C LEU A 72 -2.93 -6.70 -0.93
N PHE A 73 -1.84 -5.97 -0.76
CA PHE A 73 -0.83 -6.28 0.25
C PHE A 73 -0.52 -5.07 1.11
N THR A 74 -0.07 -5.31 2.33
CA THR A 74 0.40 -4.25 3.21
C THR A 74 1.66 -4.69 3.96
N VAL A 75 2.56 -3.73 4.18
CA VAL A 75 3.73 -3.87 5.05
C VAL A 75 3.71 -2.69 6.00
N PHE A 76 4.27 -2.85 7.20
CA PHE A 76 4.20 -1.80 8.23
C PHE A 76 5.58 -1.21 8.52
N ALA A 77 5.76 0.06 8.19
CA ALA A 77 7.01 0.77 8.44
C ALA A 77 7.27 0.85 9.96
N GLY A 78 8.44 0.43 10.37
CA GLY A 78 8.81 0.38 11.79
C GLY A 78 8.45 -0.94 12.49
N VAL A 79 7.86 -1.90 11.77
CA VAL A 79 7.52 -3.23 12.29
C VAL A 79 8.11 -4.32 11.38
N ASP A 80 7.72 -4.32 10.11
CA ASP A 80 8.12 -5.35 9.14
C ASP A 80 9.35 -4.89 8.36
N PHE A 81 10.49 -4.74 9.04
CA PHE A 81 11.69 -4.11 8.47
C PHE A 81 12.16 -4.74 7.15
N ASP A 82 12.27 -6.06 7.11
CA ASP A 82 12.78 -6.74 5.91
C ASP A 82 11.79 -6.64 4.74
N ALA A 83 10.51 -6.79 5.02
CA ALA A 83 9.47 -6.64 3.99
C ALA A 83 9.42 -5.21 3.45
N VAL A 84 9.46 -4.21 4.34
CA VAL A 84 9.45 -2.80 3.95
C VAL A 84 10.68 -2.47 3.11
N ASN A 85 11.86 -2.94 3.53
CA ASN A 85 13.10 -2.69 2.78
C ASN A 85 13.04 -3.32 1.39
N LYS A 86 12.48 -4.51 1.27
CA LYS A 86 12.34 -5.18 -0.02
C LYS A 86 11.38 -4.42 -0.94
N ILE A 87 10.24 -3.98 -0.41
CA ILE A 87 9.30 -3.16 -1.19
C ILE A 87 9.98 -1.87 -1.64
N ARG A 88 10.75 -1.22 -0.76
CA ARG A 88 11.46 0.02 -1.11
C ARG A 88 12.50 -0.17 -2.22
N GLU A 89 13.20 -1.31 -2.21
CA GLU A 89 14.09 -1.67 -3.32
C GLU A 89 13.34 -1.71 -4.65
N MET A 90 12.14 -2.30 -4.63
CA MET A 90 11.31 -2.44 -5.83
C MET A 90 10.69 -1.10 -6.27
N CYS A 91 10.72 -0.09 -5.40
CA CYS A 91 10.20 1.24 -5.70
C CYS A 91 11.28 2.23 -6.14
N LEU A 92 12.54 1.81 -6.24
CA LEU A 92 13.60 2.71 -6.71
C LEU A 92 13.25 3.27 -8.09
N PRO A 93 13.57 4.52 -8.39
CA PRO A 93 14.44 5.43 -7.63
C PRO A 93 13.75 6.31 -6.59
N TYR A 94 12.50 6.04 -6.25
CA TYR A 94 11.79 6.85 -5.24
C TYR A 94 12.44 6.70 -3.87
N PRO A 95 12.66 7.81 -3.13
CA PRO A 95 13.23 7.73 -1.79
C PRO A 95 12.23 7.11 -0.80
N PRO A 96 12.73 6.50 0.28
CA PRO A 96 11.86 5.92 1.31
C PRO A 96 10.90 6.94 1.91
N SER A 97 9.64 6.59 1.99
CA SER A 97 8.63 7.38 2.68
C SER A 97 7.53 6.46 3.21
N SER A 98 6.82 6.89 4.25
CA SER A 98 5.69 6.15 4.81
C SER A 98 4.74 7.10 5.52
N PRO A 99 3.40 6.96 5.31
CA PRO A 99 2.81 5.95 4.43
C PRO A 99 3.11 6.20 2.97
N ALA A 100 3.02 5.17 2.16
CA ALA A 100 3.18 5.25 0.71
C ALA A 100 2.35 4.16 0.06
N ILE A 101 1.94 4.38 -1.18
CA ILE A 101 1.08 3.45 -1.90
C ILE A 101 1.74 3.12 -3.24
N ALA A 102 1.95 1.83 -3.49
CA ALA A 102 2.61 1.37 -4.72
C ALA A 102 1.69 0.43 -5.49
N LEU A 103 1.66 0.58 -6.81
CA LEU A 103 0.97 -0.37 -7.69
C LEU A 103 2.02 -1.04 -8.56
N PHE A 104 2.06 -2.37 -8.51
CA PHE A 104 2.98 -3.19 -9.30
C PHE A 104 2.19 -3.95 -10.37
N ASP A 105 2.82 -4.16 -11.51
CA ASP A 105 2.31 -5.01 -12.58
C ASP A 105 3.34 -6.09 -12.85
N ASN A 106 2.99 -7.33 -12.50
CA ASN A 106 3.90 -8.47 -12.63
C ASN A 106 5.27 -8.20 -12.01
N GLY A 107 5.26 -7.62 -10.80
CA GLY A 107 6.47 -7.33 -10.04
C GLY A 107 7.18 -6.02 -10.39
N ALA A 108 6.73 -5.30 -11.41
CA ALA A 108 7.33 -4.02 -11.81
C ALA A 108 6.48 -2.85 -11.34
N LEU A 109 7.10 -1.84 -10.76
CA LEU A 109 6.40 -0.66 -10.27
C LEU A 109 5.83 0.16 -11.45
N ILE A 110 4.52 0.42 -11.43
CA ILE A 110 3.87 1.23 -12.47
C ILE A 110 3.27 2.53 -11.93
N HIS A 111 3.04 2.63 -10.63
CA HIS A 111 2.56 3.87 -10.02
C HIS A 111 2.97 3.92 -8.55
N PHE A 112 3.32 5.11 -8.06
CA PHE A 112 3.74 5.29 -6.68
C PHE A 112 3.22 6.62 -6.13
N VAL A 113 2.61 6.56 -4.94
CA VAL A 113 2.13 7.74 -4.21
C VAL A 113 3.02 7.89 -2.98
N GLU A 114 3.84 8.94 -2.96
CA GLU A 114 4.76 9.19 -1.86
C GLU A 114 4.05 9.91 -0.70
N ARG A 115 4.65 9.86 0.47
CA ARG A 115 4.10 10.51 1.66
C ARG A 115 3.73 11.98 1.40
N HIS A 116 4.58 12.73 0.73
CA HIS A 116 4.30 14.16 0.50
C HIS A 116 3.11 14.38 -0.44
N HIS A 117 2.69 13.37 -1.20
CA HIS A 117 1.47 13.42 -2.00
C HIS A 117 0.24 13.04 -1.17
N ILE A 118 0.43 12.49 0.02
CA ILE A 118 -0.65 12.08 0.93
C ILE A 118 -0.90 13.18 1.97
N GLU A 119 0.18 13.78 2.48
CA GLU A 119 0.09 14.87 3.44
C GLU A 119 -0.70 16.05 2.84
N GLY A 120 -1.60 16.62 3.65
CA GLY A 120 -2.42 17.75 3.21
C GLY A 120 -3.61 17.35 2.34
N ARG A 121 -3.81 16.05 2.09
CA ARG A 121 -4.97 15.54 1.37
C ARG A 121 -5.86 14.75 2.31
N ASN A 122 -7.15 14.66 1.97
CA ASN A 122 -8.09 13.86 2.76
C ASN A 122 -8.32 12.50 2.08
N ALA A 123 -9.06 11.62 2.77
CA ALA A 123 -9.35 10.28 2.27
C ALA A 123 -10.07 10.31 0.93
N THR A 124 -10.99 11.25 0.72
CA THR A 124 -11.73 11.38 -0.54
C THR A 124 -10.80 11.69 -1.71
N MET A 125 -9.85 12.60 -1.51
CA MET A 125 -8.88 12.96 -2.56
C MET A 125 -7.98 11.78 -2.91
N ILE A 126 -7.53 11.01 -1.91
CA ILE A 126 -6.73 9.81 -2.12
C ILE A 126 -7.55 8.75 -2.88
N SER A 127 -8.80 8.52 -2.46
CA SER A 127 -9.64 7.51 -3.11
C SER A 127 -9.96 7.85 -4.56
N GLU A 128 -10.20 9.11 -4.88
CA GLU A 128 -10.44 9.56 -6.24
C GLU A 128 -9.20 9.37 -7.12
N HIS A 129 -8.04 9.72 -6.58
CA HIS A 129 -6.77 9.51 -7.28
C HIS A 129 -6.55 8.03 -7.60
N LEU A 130 -6.74 7.16 -6.61
CA LEU A 130 -6.54 5.73 -6.80
C LEU A 130 -7.57 5.12 -7.74
N LYS A 131 -8.81 5.61 -7.70
CA LYS A 131 -9.84 5.18 -8.66
C LYS A 131 -9.36 5.43 -10.08
N ASN A 132 -8.83 6.62 -10.36
CA ASN A 132 -8.31 6.97 -11.69
C ASN A 132 -7.14 6.07 -12.08
N VAL A 133 -6.26 5.75 -11.13
CA VAL A 133 -5.13 4.83 -11.35
C VAL A 133 -5.64 3.43 -11.71
N TYR A 134 -6.60 2.92 -10.97
CA TYR A 134 -7.16 1.58 -11.24
C TYR A 134 -7.85 1.54 -12.60
N GLU A 135 -8.57 2.59 -12.98
CA GLU A 135 -9.25 2.67 -14.26
C GLU A 135 -8.26 2.69 -15.42
N GLU A 136 -7.10 3.29 -15.22
CA GLU A 136 -6.04 3.33 -16.23
C GLU A 136 -5.27 2.02 -16.36
N TYR A 137 -4.92 1.39 -15.25
CA TYR A 137 -3.98 0.26 -15.24
C TYR A 137 -4.60 -1.11 -14.95
N CYS A 138 -5.77 -1.18 -14.34
CA CYS A 138 -6.40 -2.46 -13.95
C CYS A 138 -7.52 -2.86 -14.89
N SER A 139 -7.87 -4.14 -14.83
CA SER A 139 -8.96 -4.68 -15.65
C SER A 139 -10.26 -4.81 -14.88
#